data_8a9832d812ee41ed7f60f1bf64afd08d
#
_entry.id   8a9832d812ee41ed7f60f1bf64afd08d
#
_cell.length_a   1.000
_cell.length_b   1.000
_cell.length_c   1.000
_cell.angle_alpha   90.00
_cell.angle_beta   90.00
_cell.angle_gamma   90.00
#
_symmetry.space_group_name_H-M   'P 1'
#
loop_
_entity.id
_entity.type
_entity.pdbx_description
1 polymer ?
#
loop_
_entity_poly.entity_id
_entity_poly.type
_entity_poly.pdbx_seq_one_letter_code
_entity_poly.pdbx_strand_id
1 'polypeptide(L)'
;MKKVIAMFICAASMACVSVSAQDIYHTAAGVPMVQLNNGILMPQFGLGTFLQPSDEVCKQSCLTALRAGYRHIDTAHAYNDERGVGEAVKESGIPRNEIWITSKLWPTEYGEGTTMEAIDKMLARLQTDYIDLLYVHQPVGDFVGAWRDMEKAVAMGKVRALGISNFDANDEVF
;
A
#
# COMPACT_ATOMS: atom_id res chain seq x y z
N MET A 1 -60.07 -24.80 -43.29
CA MET A 1 -58.95 -23.83 -43.01
C MET A 1 -58.52 -24.00 -41.53
N LYS A 2 -57.42 -24.71 -41.28
CA LYS A 2 -56.89 -24.95 -39.94
C LYS A 2 -55.83 -23.95 -39.72
N LYS A 3 -56.02 -23.03 -38.71
CA LYS A 3 -55.00 -22.05 -38.25
C LYS A 3 -54.01 -22.76 -37.32
N VAL A 4 -52.79 -22.84 -37.78
CA VAL A 4 -51.68 -23.31 -36.96
C VAL A 4 -51.17 -22.07 -36.14
N ILE A 5 -51.30 -22.12 -34.82
CA ILE A 5 -50.71 -21.12 -33.89
C ILE A 5 -49.30 -21.59 -33.58
N ALA A 6 -48.32 -20.87 -34.10
CA ALA A 6 -46.92 -21.07 -33.74
C ALA A 6 -46.64 -20.42 -32.35
N MET A 7 -46.36 -21.26 -31.38
CA MET A 7 -45.97 -20.84 -30.02
C MET A 7 -44.47 -20.58 -30.02
N PHE A 8 -44.08 -19.29 -29.96
CA PHE A 8 -42.69 -18.90 -29.77
C PHE A 8 -42.33 -19.15 -28.30
N ILE A 9 -41.52 -20.16 -28.04
CA ILE A 9 -40.87 -20.34 -26.73
C ILE A 9 -39.66 -19.42 -26.70
N CYS A 10 -39.78 -18.34 -25.97
CA CYS A 10 -38.66 -17.46 -25.67
C CYS A 10 -37.77 -18.17 -24.61
N ALA A 11 -36.69 -18.79 -25.03
CA ALA A 11 -35.69 -19.34 -24.15
C ALA A 11 -34.88 -18.14 -23.57
N ALA A 12 -35.25 -17.70 -22.38
CA ALA A 12 -34.41 -16.79 -21.60
C ALA A 12 -33.16 -17.58 -21.20
N SER A 13 -32.05 -17.35 -21.88
CA SER A 13 -30.73 -17.81 -21.44
C SER A 13 -30.37 -17.06 -20.18
N MET A 14 -30.54 -17.67 -19.01
CA MET A 14 -29.87 -17.27 -17.79
C MET A 14 -28.35 -17.39 -18.04
N ALA A 15 -27.70 -16.28 -18.37
CA ALA A 15 -26.28 -16.19 -18.26
C ALA A 15 -25.94 -16.36 -16.77
N CYS A 16 -25.52 -17.55 -16.38
CA CYS A 16 -24.79 -17.74 -15.13
C CYS A 16 -23.56 -16.86 -15.23
N VAL A 17 -23.58 -15.73 -14.54
CA VAL A 17 -22.36 -15.00 -14.21
C VAL A 17 -21.61 -15.93 -13.27
N SER A 18 -20.73 -16.75 -13.85
CA SER A 18 -19.71 -17.43 -13.07
C SER A 18 -18.86 -16.33 -12.45
N VAL A 19 -19.05 -16.07 -11.15
CA VAL A 19 -18.05 -15.36 -10.35
C VAL A 19 -16.79 -16.21 -10.47
N SER A 20 -15.89 -15.82 -11.37
CA SER A 20 -14.57 -16.43 -11.46
C SER A 20 -13.96 -16.34 -10.07
N ALA A 21 -13.42 -17.46 -9.57
CA ALA A 21 -12.49 -17.41 -8.44
C ALA A 21 -11.53 -16.27 -8.76
N GLN A 22 -11.45 -15.26 -7.88
CA GLN A 22 -10.56 -14.12 -8.07
C GLN A 22 -9.19 -14.69 -8.42
N ASP A 23 -8.65 -14.32 -9.56
CA ASP A 23 -7.30 -14.71 -9.93
C ASP A 23 -6.40 -14.27 -8.79
N ILE A 24 -5.90 -15.23 -8.01
CA ILE A 24 -5.05 -14.95 -6.87
C ILE A 24 -3.69 -14.59 -7.45
N TYR A 25 -3.43 -13.30 -7.54
CA TYR A 25 -2.12 -12.81 -7.94
C TYR A 25 -1.08 -13.14 -6.88
N HIS A 26 0.12 -13.49 -7.31
CA HIS A 26 1.24 -13.78 -6.41
C HIS A 26 2.48 -13.00 -6.85
N THR A 27 3.34 -12.66 -5.91
CA THR A 27 4.69 -12.20 -6.20
C THR A 27 5.51 -13.32 -6.82
N ALA A 28 6.68 -13.01 -7.40
CA ALA A 28 7.63 -14.02 -7.88
C ALA A 28 8.04 -15.01 -6.78
N ALA A 29 7.99 -14.60 -5.50
CA ALA A 29 8.27 -15.44 -4.34
C ALA A 29 7.03 -16.21 -3.83
N GLY A 30 5.89 -16.15 -4.52
CA GLY A 30 4.67 -16.87 -4.16
C GLY A 30 3.80 -16.19 -3.08
N VAL A 31 4.09 -14.95 -2.69
CA VAL A 31 3.27 -14.21 -1.71
C VAL A 31 1.96 -13.75 -2.37
N PRO A 32 0.78 -14.06 -1.78
CA PRO A 32 -0.50 -13.58 -2.29
C PRO A 32 -0.56 -12.06 -2.36
N MET A 33 -1.22 -11.54 -3.38
CA MET A 33 -1.42 -10.10 -3.59
C MET A 33 -2.90 -9.75 -3.55
N VAL A 34 -3.21 -8.54 -3.10
CA VAL A 34 -4.56 -7.95 -3.15
C VAL A 34 -4.56 -6.76 -4.10
N GLN A 35 -5.62 -6.61 -4.86
CA GLN A 35 -5.81 -5.43 -5.69
C GLN A 35 -6.44 -4.31 -4.86
N LEU A 36 -5.77 -3.16 -4.82
CA LEU A 36 -6.29 -1.95 -4.18
C LEU A 36 -7.36 -1.28 -5.08
N ASN A 37 -8.10 -0.32 -4.52
CA ASN A 37 -9.15 0.42 -5.22
C ASN A 37 -8.67 1.18 -6.48
N ASN A 38 -7.38 1.52 -6.53
CA ASN A 38 -6.74 2.15 -7.70
C ASN A 38 -6.17 1.13 -8.71
N GLY A 39 -6.44 -0.15 -8.53
CA GLY A 39 -6.00 -1.24 -9.44
C GLY A 39 -4.58 -1.75 -9.19
N ILE A 40 -3.81 -1.15 -8.28
CA ILE A 40 -2.45 -1.58 -7.96
C ILE A 40 -2.49 -2.86 -7.10
N LEU A 41 -1.60 -3.80 -7.38
CA LEU A 41 -1.47 -5.04 -6.62
C LEU A 41 -0.49 -4.83 -5.46
N MET A 42 -0.92 -5.17 -4.24
CA MET A 42 -0.14 -5.08 -3.00
C MET A 42 0.10 -6.48 -2.42
N PRO A 43 1.32 -6.86 -2.02
CA PRO A 43 1.55 -8.10 -1.29
C PRO A 43 0.80 -8.08 0.05
N GLN A 44 -0.04 -9.10 0.30
CA GLN A 44 -0.85 -9.19 1.53
C GLN A 44 -0.04 -9.49 2.78
N PHE A 45 1.14 -10.05 2.62
CA PHE A 45 1.98 -10.47 3.72
C PHE A 45 3.28 -9.67 3.74
N GLY A 46 3.58 -9.03 4.88
CA GLY A 46 4.71 -8.15 5.03
C GLY A 46 5.35 -8.20 6.41
N LEU A 47 6.54 -7.61 6.53
CA LEU A 47 7.23 -7.38 7.78
C LEU A 47 6.92 -5.98 8.31
N GLY A 48 6.41 -5.87 9.54
CA GLY A 48 6.34 -4.61 10.29
C GLY A 48 7.63 -4.35 11.07
N THR A 49 8.11 -3.09 11.08
CA THR A 49 9.39 -2.71 11.72
C THR A 49 9.21 -2.04 13.08
N PHE A 50 7.99 -1.90 13.56
CA PHE A 50 7.74 -1.23 14.85
C PHE A 50 8.55 -1.83 16.00
N LEU A 51 9.13 -0.95 16.84
CA LEU A 51 10.00 -1.30 17.98
C LEU A 51 11.34 -1.95 17.63
N GLN A 52 11.83 -1.78 16.42
CA GLN A 52 13.23 -2.12 16.14
C GLN A 52 14.16 -1.17 16.91
N PRO A 53 15.16 -1.68 17.62
CA PRO A 53 15.97 -0.86 18.53
C PRO A 53 16.97 0.07 17.82
N SER A 54 17.25 -0.15 16.54
CA SER A 54 18.16 0.67 15.73
C SER A 54 17.97 0.42 14.24
N ASP A 55 18.45 1.35 13.40
CA ASP A 55 18.53 1.19 11.94
C ASP A 55 19.25 -0.11 11.53
N GLU A 56 20.34 -0.46 12.22
CA GLU A 56 21.11 -1.68 11.90
C GLU A 56 20.29 -2.95 12.18
N VAL A 57 19.61 -3.03 13.32
CA VAL A 57 18.74 -4.18 13.64
C VAL A 57 17.54 -4.25 12.67
N CYS A 58 16.94 -3.10 12.36
CA CYS A 58 15.88 -3.01 11.36
C CYS A 58 16.36 -3.51 9.99
N LYS A 59 17.54 -3.07 9.55
CA LYS A 59 18.14 -3.52 8.30
C LYS A 59 18.32 -5.05 8.27
N GLN A 60 18.88 -5.64 9.31
CA GLN A 60 19.10 -7.08 9.37
C GLN A 60 17.77 -7.87 9.38
N SER A 61 16.76 -7.37 10.09
CA SER A 61 15.41 -7.94 10.10
C SER A 61 14.77 -7.91 8.70
N CYS A 62 14.85 -6.76 8.02
CA CYS A 62 14.36 -6.60 6.66
C CYS A 62 15.09 -7.50 5.66
N LEU A 63 16.43 -7.58 5.72
CA LEU A 63 17.21 -8.47 4.87
C LEU A 63 16.83 -9.94 5.08
N THR A 64 16.61 -10.34 6.33
CA THR A 64 16.19 -11.71 6.65
C THR A 64 14.81 -12.02 6.05
N ALA A 65 13.85 -11.09 6.19
CA ALA A 65 12.52 -11.24 5.61
C ALA A 65 12.56 -11.29 4.06
N LEU A 66 13.33 -10.40 3.43
CA LEU A 66 13.46 -10.36 1.97
C LEU A 66 14.09 -11.66 1.42
N ARG A 67 15.10 -12.20 2.12
CA ARG A 67 15.71 -13.51 1.77
C ARG A 67 14.71 -14.67 1.95
N ALA A 68 13.81 -14.57 2.94
CA ALA A 68 12.76 -15.56 3.16
C ALA A 68 11.57 -15.45 2.16
N GLY A 69 11.61 -14.49 1.22
CA GLY A 69 10.59 -14.32 0.19
C GLY A 69 9.57 -13.22 0.47
N TYR A 70 9.65 -12.52 1.59
CA TYR A 70 8.82 -11.32 1.83
C TYR A 70 9.08 -10.28 0.74
N ARG A 71 8.02 -9.57 0.34
CA ARG A 71 8.09 -8.49 -0.65
C ARG A 71 7.34 -7.25 -0.20
N HIS A 72 6.98 -7.15 1.09
CA HIS A 72 6.34 -6.00 1.70
C HIS A 72 7.02 -5.70 3.03
N ILE A 73 7.44 -4.44 3.21
CA ILE A 73 7.97 -3.90 4.45
C ILE A 73 7.10 -2.73 4.86
N ASP A 74 6.60 -2.75 6.10
CA ASP A 74 5.79 -1.70 6.71
C ASP A 74 6.58 -0.99 7.81
N THR A 75 6.90 0.27 7.58
CA THR A 75 7.56 1.17 8.52
C THR A 75 6.73 2.42 8.78
N ALA A 76 7.26 3.40 9.49
CA ALA A 76 6.67 4.72 9.71
C ALA A 76 7.74 5.74 10.12
N HIS A 77 7.45 7.04 9.89
CA HIS A 77 8.30 8.12 10.44
C HIS A 77 8.53 7.95 11.94
N ALA A 78 7.47 7.65 12.70
CA ALA A 78 7.52 7.54 14.15
C ALA A 78 8.39 6.37 14.66
N TYR A 79 8.74 5.40 13.81
CA TYR A 79 9.55 4.25 14.21
C TYR A 79 11.04 4.58 14.22
N ASN A 80 11.46 5.67 13.54
CA ASN A 80 12.85 6.12 13.42
C ASN A 80 13.81 5.09 12.81
N ASP A 81 13.29 4.21 11.95
CA ASP A 81 14.03 3.10 11.35
C ASP A 81 13.94 3.07 9.81
N GLU A 82 13.35 4.09 9.17
CA GLU A 82 13.21 4.17 7.72
C GLU A 82 14.55 4.10 6.98
N ARG A 83 15.65 4.57 7.59
CA ARG A 83 16.99 4.44 7.02
C ARG A 83 17.42 2.98 6.95
N GLY A 84 17.19 2.22 8.02
CA GLY A 84 17.46 0.78 8.06
C GLY A 84 16.69 0.02 6.99
N VAL A 85 15.42 0.38 6.76
CA VAL A 85 14.61 -0.17 5.67
C VAL A 85 15.22 0.15 4.31
N GLY A 86 15.57 1.43 4.05
CA GLY A 86 16.17 1.85 2.79
C GLY A 86 17.49 1.12 2.48
N GLU A 87 18.36 1.01 3.48
CA GLU A 87 19.62 0.27 3.37
C GLU A 87 19.39 -1.22 3.07
N ALA A 88 18.42 -1.85 3.75
CA ALA A 88 18.08 -3.25 3.50
C ALA A 88 17.57 -3.48 2.07
N VAL A 89 16.68 -2.62 1.58
CA VAL A 89 16.16 -2.72 0.21
C VAL A 89 17.29 -2.63 -0.79
N LYS A 90 18.19 -1.67 -0.64
CA LYS A 90 19.35 -1.48 -1.51
C LYS A 90 20.32 -2.66 -1.46
N GLU A 91 20.63 -3.16 -0.25
CA GLU A 91 21.58 -4.27 -0.03
C GLU A 91 21.01 -5.62 -0.47
N SER A 92 19.68 -5.79 -0.49
CA SER A 92 19.01 -7.03 -0.87
C SER A 92 19.31 -7.48 -2.31
N GLY A 93 19.68 -6.56 -3.19
CA GLY A 93 19.84 -6.81 -4.62
C GLY A 93 18.54 -7.11 -5.37
N ILE A 94 17.39 -7.07 -4.69
CA ILE A 94 16.08 -7.26 -5.31
C ILE A 94 15.68 -5.95 -6.01
N PRO A 95 15.17 -6.00 -7.25
CA PRO A 95 14.71 -4.80 -7.94
C PRO A 95 13.68 -4.03 -7.10
N ARG A 96 13.83 -2.69 -7.01
CA ARG A 96 12.95 -1.85 -6.17
C ARG A 96 11.46 -2.04 -6.48
N ASN A 97 11.12 -2.25 -7.74
CA ASN A 97 9.74 -2.48 -8.19
C ASN A 97 9.15 -3.85 -7.81
N GLU A 98 9.96 -4.75 -7.27
CA GLU A 98 9.51 -6.02 -6.70
C GLU A 98 9.28 -5.95 -5.19
N ILE A 99 9.67 -4.84 -4.54
CA ILE A 99 9.51 -4.63 -3.10
C ILE A 99 8.45 -3.54 -2.89
N TRP A 100 7.47 -3.85 -2.06
CA TRP A 100 6.46 -2.92 -1.59
C TRP A 100 6.91 -2.27 -0.29
N ILE A 101 6.99 -0.94 -0.24
CA ILE A 101 7.30 -0.17 0.97
C ILE A 101 6.05 0.59 1.39
N THR A 102 5.59 0.35 2.61
CA THR A 102 4.58 1.15 3.28
C THR A 102 5.25 2.03 4.33
N SER A 103 4.92 3.32 4.36
CA SER A 103 5.30 4.21 5.46
C SER A 103 4.12 5.08 5.90
N LYS A 104 4.29 5.86 6.97
CA LYS A 104 3.22 6.62 7.61
C LYS A 104 3.75 7.98 8.07
N LEU A 105 3.02 9.04 7.72
CA LEU A 105 3.25 10.40 8.21
C LEU A 105 2.85 10.50 9.69
N TRP A 106 3.63 11.22 10.49
CA TRP A 106 3.28 11.50 11.87
C TRP A 106 2.53 12.85 11.99
N PRO A 107 1.66 13.07 13.00
CA PRO A 107 0.88 14.32 13.14
C PRO A 107 1.68 15.62 13.07
N THR A 108 2.94 15.63 13.50
CA THR A 108 3.82 16.80 13.40
C THR A 108 4.23 17.18 11.97
N GLU A 109 3.93 16.30 11.00
CA GLU A 109 4.21 16.47 9.58
C GLU A 109 2.96 16.81 8.76
N TYR A 110 1.79 16.91 9.43
CA TYR A 110 0.53 17.21 8.76
C TYR A 110 0.38 18.70 8.45
N GLY A 111 -0.24 18.98 7.32
CA GLY A 111 -0.61 20.32 6.89
C GLY A 111 -0.37 20.54 5.40
N GLU A 112 -1.22 21.32 4.76
CA GLU A 112 -1.06 21.68 3.36
C GLU A 112 0.23 22.50 3.17
N GLY A 113 1.09 22.07 2.25
CA GLY A 113 2.43 22.62 2.00
C GLY A 113 3.53 22.01 2.88
N THR A 114 3.23 21.62 4.12
CA THR A 114 4.21 21.03 5.05
C THR A 114 4.46 19.56 4.77
N THR A 115 3.40 18.83 4.46
CA THR A 115 3.45 17.37 4.26
C THR A 115 4.29 16.99 3.05
N MET A 116 4.33 17.81 1.99
CA MET A 116 5.18 17.53 0.82
C MET A 116 6.66 17.50 1.18
N GLU A 117 7.14 18.44 2.02
CA GLU A 117 8.52 18.44 2.52
C GLU A 117 8.82 17.20 3.38
N ALA A 118 7.84 16.78 4.20
CA ALA A 118 7.97 15.57 5.01
C ALA A 118 8.10 14.31 4.13
N ILE A 119 7.32 14.22 3.05
CA ILE A 119 7.43 13.12 2.07
C ILE A 119 8.82 13.10 1.42
N ASP A 120 9.38 14.25 1.06
CA ASP A 120 10.72 14.32 0.47
C ASP A 120 11.81 13.85 1.45
N LYS A 121 11.69 14.23 2.72
CA LYS A 121 12.57 13.74 3.79
C LYS A 121 12.44 12.23 4.01
N MET A 122 11.22 11.70 3.93
CA MET A 122 10.93 10.27 4.04
C MET A 122 11.57 9.48 2.89
N LEU A 123 11.40 9.94 1.66
CA LEU A 123 12.05 9.36 0.48
C LEU A 123 13.58 9.34 0.61
N ALA A 124 14.16 10.42 1.15
CA ALA A 124 15.60 10.50 1.39
C ALA A 124 16.07 9.48 2.45
N ARG A 125 15.31 9.28 3.55
CA ARG A 125 15.61 8.26 4.57
C ARG A 125 15.48 6.85 3.99
N LEU A 126 14.42 6.57 3.23
CA LEU A 126 14.16 5.30 2.56
C LEU A 126 15.10 5.04 1.35
N GLN A 127 15.87 6.04 0.93
CA GLN A 127 16.78 5.98 -0.23
C GLN A 127 16.10 5.48 -1.50
N THR A 128 14.89 5.99 -1.78
CA THR A 128 14.04 5.59 -2.91
C THR A 128 13.34 6.80 -3.52
N ASP A 129 12.95 6.68 -4.78
CA ASP A 129 12.25 7.75 -5.50
C ASP A 129 10.73 7.73 -5.28
N TYR A 130 10.19 6.64 -4.73
CA TYR A 130 8.76 6.50 -4.45
C TYR A 130 8.46 5.57 -3.27
N ILE A 131 7.30 5.80 -2.64
CA ILE A 131 6.69 4.95 -1.63
C ILE A 131 5.49 4.25 -2.26
N ASP A 132 5.30 2.95 -2.01
CA ASP A 132 4.19 2.21 -2.60
C ASP A 132 2.87 2.54 -1.92
N LEU A 133 2.86 2.70 -0.58
CA LEU A 133 1.69 3.08 0.19
C LEU A 133 2.07 4.04 1.32
N LEU A 134 1.43 5.20 1.35
CA LEU A 134 1.62 6.19 2.40
C LEU A 134 0.34 6.37 3.20
N TYR A 135 0.45 6.25 4.54
CA TYR A 135 -0.65 6.44 5.46
C TYR A 135 -0.61 7.80 6.18
N VAL A 136 -1.79 8.38 6.39
CA VAL A 136 -2.03 9.23 7.56
C VAL A 136 -2.04 8.32 8.78
N HIS A 137 -1.08 8.52 9.72
CA HIS A 137 -0.82 7.55 10.80
C HIS A 137 -1.85 7.63 11.93
N GLN A 138 -2.33 8.85 12.24
CA GLN A 138 -3.24 9.11 13.35
C GLN A 138 -4.34 10.10 12.94
N PRO A 139 -5.59 9.95 13.44
CA PRO A 139 -6.72 10.82 13.14
C PRO A 139 -6.70 12.10 13.99
N VAL A 140 -5.60 12.83 13.99
CA VAL A 140 -5.43 14.07 14.78
C VAL A 140 -4.69 15.13 13.95
N GLY A 141 -4.85 16.41 14.34
CA GLY A 141 -4.19 17.52 13.65
C GLY A 141 -4.78 17.78 12.26
N ASP A 142 -4.00 18.45 11.38
CA ASP A 142 -4.44 18.78 10.02
C ASP A 142 -4.21 17.61 9.04
N PHE A 143 -4.81 16.46 9.33
CA PHE A 143 -4.75 15.30 8.45
C PHE A 143 -5.43 15.53 7.09
N VAL A 144 -6.39 16.46 7.01
CA VAL A 144 -7.05 16.83 5.74
C VAL A 144 -6.08 17.60 4.85
N GLY A 145 -5.33 18.56 5.42
CA GLY A 145 -4.25 19.25 4.70
C GLY A 145 -3.14 18.28 4.27
N ALA A 146 -2.78 17.33 5.15
CA ALA A 146 -1.84 16.28 4.80
C ALA A 146 -2.34 15.43 3.62
N TRP A 147 -3.61 15.02 3.62
CA TRP A 147 -4.19 14.24 2.54
C TRP A 147 -4.10 14.95 1.18
N ARG A 148 -4.38 16.26 1.14
CA ARG A 148 -4.26 17.06 -0.10
C ARG A 148 -2.85 17.06 -0.67
N ASP A 149 -1.83 17.13 0.19
CA ASP A 149 -0.43 17.05 -0.25
C ASP A 149 -0.07 15.62 -0.67
N MET A 150 -0.59 14.60 0.01
CA MET A 150 -0.42 13.20 -0.39
C MET A 150 -1.00 12.93 -1.78
N GLU A 151 -2.17 13.50 -2.12
CA GLU A 151 -2.76 13.42 -3.47
C GLU A 151 -1.86 14.10 -4.52
N LYS A 152 -1.26 15.26 -4.19
CA LYS A 152 -0.26 15.90 -5.04
C LYS A 152 0.98 15.02 -5.22
N ALA A 153 1.44 14.36 -4.16
CA ALA A 153 2.57 13.43 -4.20
C ALA A 153 2.29 12.21 -5.11
N VAL A 154 1.04 11.72 -5.13
CA VAL A 154 0.62 10.68 -6.09
C VAL A 154 0.69 11.20 -7.52
N ALA A 155 0.17 12.39 -7.79
CA ALA A 155 0.25 13.01 -9.12
C ALA A 155 1.69 13.24 -9.60
N MET A 156 2.63 13.45 -8.68
CA MET A 156 4.06 13.60 -8.95
C MET A 156 4.82 12.25 -9.03
N GLY A 157 4.17 11.13 -8.80
CA GLY A 157 4.79 9.80 -8.81
C GLY A 157 5.66 9.48 -7.58
N LYS A 158 5.64 10.31 -6.54
CA LYS A 158 6.36 10.08 -5.28
C LYS A 158 5.68 9.04 -4.38
N VAL A 159 4.38 8.83 -4.56
CA VAL A 159 3.56 7.86 -3.81
C VAL A 159 2.64 7.14 -4.80
N ARG A 160 2.42 5.84 -4.63
CA ARG A 160 1.58 5.05 -5.54
C ARG A 160 0.16 4.83 -5.02
N ALA A 161 -0.01 4.70 -3.69
CA ALA A 161 -1.30 4.50 -3.05
C ALA A 161 -1.36 5.24 -1.71
N LEU A 162 -2.55 5.63 -1.30
CA LEU A 162 -2.82 6.35 -0.05
C LEU A 162 -3.71 5.51 0.86
N GLY A 163 -3.56 5.72 2.16
CA GLY A 163 -4.38 5.07 3.17
C GLY A 163 -4.47 5.85 4.48
N ILE A 164 -5.31 5.36 5.36
CA ILE A 164 -5.53 5.88 6.71
C ILE A 164 -5.26 4.79 7.74
N SER A 165 -4.79 5.16 8.92
CA SER A 165 -4.42 4.25 10.01
C SER A 165 -4.98 4.78 11.33
N ASN A 166 -5.49 3.88 12.19
CA ASN A 166 -6.05 4.20 13.52
C ASN A 166 -7.34 5.05 13.50
N PHE A 167 -8.03 5.16 12.38
CA PHE A 167 -9.25 5.95 12.27
C PHE A 167 -10.47 5.23 12.88
N ASP A 168 -10.43 3.92 13.03
CA ASP A 168 -11.46 3.09 13.63
C ASP A 168 -11.63 3.26 15.15
N ALA A 169 -10.61 3.81 15.81
CA ALA A 169 -10.61 4.04 17.26
C ALA A 169 -11.17 5.41 17.68
N ASN A 170 -11.63 6.23 16.72
CA ASN A 170 -12.07 7.60 17.00
C ASN A 170 -13.46 7.88 16.40
N ASP A 171 -14.49 7.73 17.23
CA ASP A 171 -15.91 7.96 16.86
C ASP A 171 -16.22 9.42 16.45
N GLU A 172 -15.31 10.37 16.73
CA GLU A 172 -15.49 11.80 16.36
C GLU A 172 -15.09 12.08 14.90
N VAL A 173 -14.48 11.13 14.21
CA VAL A 173 -13.99 11.32 12.82
C VAL A 173 -14.99 10.80 11.78
N PHE A 174 -16.00 10.01 12.19
CA PHE A 174 -17.00 9.38 11.31
C PHE A 174 -18.42 9.78 11.67
#